data_d85e9406f3bcebb9e2a4be14edadd1d0
#
_entry.id   d85e9406f3bcebb9e2a4be14edadd1d0
#
_cell.length_a   1.000
_cell.length_b   1.000
_cell.length_c   1.000
_cell.angle_alpha   90.00
_cell.angle_beta   90.00
_cell.angle_gamma   90.00
#
_symmetry.space_group_name_H-M   'P 1'
#
loop_
_entity.id
_entity.type
_entity.pdbx_description
1 polymer ?
#
loop_
_entity_poly.entity_id
_entity_poly.type
_entity_poly.pdbx_seq_one_letter_code
_entity_poly.pdbx_strand_id
1 'polypeptide(L)'
;MKVYHGGDKKIESPNLLIGRPNTDFGLGFYTTSNEYMAKKWTIRKSYPIINIYDLNISGLKIKQFGLDKEWLDFVVANRNEKLKFNVYSDYDVLIGTTADDKMFSTIENYESGFLSAKDTIAILNNMDVGIQICLKSQKAIDNLKFDKAYAIDYRTVLKLKDEIKKDKQYAEDRTSQMIKKINERKDNSYLDVSNLSKEQIENIKKIIEQEENNKQDDIDIELD
;
A
#
# COMPACT_ATOMS: atom_id res chain seq x y z
N MET A 1 4.64 -7.67 21.80
CA MET A 1 4.84 -6.29 21.33
C MET A 1 3.55 -5.49 21.49
N LYS A 2 3.61 -4.17 21.79
CA LYS A 2 2.40 -3.35 21.78
C LYS A 2 1.96 -3.03 20.37
N VAL A 3 0.64 -3.14 20.14
CA VAL A 3 0.00 -2.75 18.89
C VAL A 3 -1.27 -1.94 19.17
N TYR A 4 -1.61 -1.07 18.22
CA TYR A 4 -2.67 -0.08 18.35
C TYR A 4 -3.68 -0.24 17.21
N HIS A 5 -4.96 -0.17 17.53
CA HIS A 5 -6.03 -0.13 16.54
C HIS A 5 -6.84 1.15 16.72
N GLY A 6 -6.95 1.96 15.68
CA GLY A 6 -7.76 3.17 15.64
C GLY A 6 -9.16 2.87 15.09
N GLY A 7 -10.19 3.17 15.86
CA GLY A 7 -11.58 2.91 15.50
C GLY A 7 -12.56 3.91 16.12
N ASP A 8 -13.83 3.55 16.17
CA ASP A 8 -14.90 4.31 16.80
C ASP A 8 -15.52 3.58 18.00
N LYS A 9 -14.97 2.43 18.37
CA LYS A 9 -15.45 1.57 19.45
C LYS A 9 -14.31 0.99 20.26
N LYS A 10 -14.58 0.71 21.54
CA LYS A 10 -13.75 -0.20 22.33
C LYS A 10 -13.94 -1.62 21.83
N ILE A 11 -12.84 -2.31 21.52
CA ILE A 11 -12.83 -3.67 20.98
C ILE A 11 -11.94 -4.53 21.88
N GLU A 12 -12.53 -5.26 22.82
CA GLU A 12 -11.79 -6.16 23.72
C GLU A 12 -11.44 -7.48 23.03
N SER A 13 -12.36 -7.97 22.19
CA SER A 13 -12.23 -9.23 21.44
C SER A 13 -12.47 -8.96 19.97
N PRO A 14 -11.41 -8.74 19.17
CA PRO A 14 -11.52 -8.53 17.73
C PRO A 14 -12.13 -9.73 17.01
N ASN A 15 -12.93 -9.44 15.98
CA ASN A 15 -13.52 -10.46 15.11
C ASN A 15 -13.05 -10.23 13.68
N LEU A 16 -12.41 -11.22 13.07
CA LEU A 16 -11.86 -11.16 11.72
C LEU A 16 -12.94 -10.96 10.66
N LEU A 17 -14.16 -11.48 10.89
CA LEU A 17 -15.26 -11.45 9.92
C LEU A 17 -15.92 -10.07 9.76
N ILE A 18 -15.61 -9.11 10.67
CA ILE A 18 -16.19 -7.76 10.63
C ILE A 18 -15.35 -6.81 9.77
N GLY A 19 -14.15 -7.22 9.38
CA GLY A 19 -13.23 -6.43 8.54
C GLY A 19 -13.77 -6.19 7.12
N ARG A 20 -13.23 -5.17 6.44
CA ARG A 20 -13.50 -4.92 5.03
C ARG A 20 -12.57 -5.80 4.17
N PRO A 21 -13.07 -6.48 3.13
CA PRO A 21 -12.24 -7.32 2.27
C PRO A 21 -11.27 -6.52 1.39
N ASN A 22 -11.70 -5.33 0.90
CA ASN A 22 -10.97 -4.53 -0.09
C ASN A 22 -9.99 -3.55 0.56
N THR A 23 -9.08 -4.10 1.33
CA THR A 23 -8.01 -3.37 2.02
C THR A 23 -6.66 -3.89 1.53
N ASP A 24 -5.56 -3.23 1.89
CA ASP A 24 -4.22 -3.55 1.38
C ASP A 24 -3.84 -5.03 1.52
N PHE A 25 -4.22 -5.66 2.61
CA PHE A 25 -3.94 -7.08 2.90
C PHE A 25 -5.22 -7.93 2.96
N GLY A 26 -6.33 -7.41 2.42
CA GLY A 26 -7.63 -8.09 2.43
C GLY A 26 -8.25 -8.19 3.82
N LEU A 27 -9.15 -9.14 4.02
CA LEU A 27 -9.86 -9.33 5.29
C LEU A 27 -8.89 -9.63 6.43
N GLY A 28 -9.04 -8.94 7.57
CA GLY A 28 -8.25 -9.15 8.77
C GLY A 28 -8.47 -8.04 9.82
N PHE A 29 -7.82 -8.18 10.97
CA PHE A 29 -7.83 -7.15 12.02
C PHE A 29 -6.55 -6.31 11.91
N TYR A 30 -6.71 -5.04 11.55
CA TYR A 30 -5.62 -4.12 11.26
C TYR A 30 -5.16 -3.37 12.50
N THR A 31 -3.88 -3.41 12.76
CA THR A 31 -3.19 -2.70 13.84
C THR A 31 -1.91 -2.05 13.31
N THR A 32 -1.25 -1.30 14.15
CA THR A 32 0.09 -0.72 13.89
C THR A 32 0.90 -0.72 15.19
N SER A 33 2.22 -0.76 15.09
CA SER A 33 3.12 -0.55 16.24
C SER A 33 3.29 0.94 16.59
N ASN A 34 2.79 1.84 15.74
CA ASN A 34 2.89 3.29 15.92
C ASN A 34 1.55 3.88 16.36
N GLU A 35 1.46 4.34 17.62
CA GLU A 35 0.25 4.94 18.19
C GLU A 35 -0.22 6.18 17.41
N TYR A 36 0.71 7.00 16.91
CA TYR A 36 0.39 8.18 16.09
C TYR A 36 -0.33 7.79 14.80
N MET A 37 0.11 6.72 14.14
CA MET A 37 -0.58 6.19 12.95
C MET A 37 -1.99 5.69 13.29
N ALA A 38 -2.18 4.99 14.40
CA ALA A 38 -3.51 4.58 14.84
C ALA A 38 -4.41 5.81 15.10
N LYS A 39 -3.87 6.90 15.67
CA LYS A 39 -4.58 8.16 15.83
C LYS A 39 -4.96 8.77 14.47
N LYS A 40 -4.06 8.81 13.50
CA LYS A 40 -4.35 9.28 12.12
C LYS A 40 -5.49 8.51 11.48
N TRP A 41 -5.57 7.19 11.66
CA TRP A 41 -6.63 6.36 11.09
C TRP A 41 -8.02 6.66 11.69
N THR A 42 -8.07 7.06 12.95
CA THR A 42 -9.34 7.25 13.68
C THR A 42 -9.88 8.67 13.71
N ILE A 43 -9.10 9.69 13.41
CA ILE A 43 -9.53 11.10 13.55
C ILE A 43 -10.72 11.51 12.67
N ARG A 44 -11.04 10.72 11.64
CA ARG A 44 -12.21 10.93 10.77
C ARG A 44 -13.49 10.33 11.36
N LYS A 45 -13.37 9.56 12.45
CA LYS A 45 -14.51 8.94 13.13
C LYS A 45 -15.18 9.94 14.05
N SER A 46 -16.50 9.76 14.27
CA SER A 46 -17.28 10.61 15.19
C SER A 46 -16.79 10.47 16.64
N TYR A 47 -16.37 9.27 17.02
CA TYR A 47 -15.82 8.94 18.34
C TYR A 47 -14.45 8.27 18.16
N PRO A 48 -13.37 9.05 18.03
CA PRO A 48 -12.04 8.48 17.82
C PRO A 48 -11.55 7.76 19.08
N ILE A 49 -11.40 6.43 18.96
CA ILE A 49 -10.95 5.55 20.04
C ILE A 49 -9.71 4.82 19.61
N ILE A 50 -8.71 4.77 20.47
CA ILE A 50 -7.53 3.94 20.34
C ILE A 50 -7.67 2.73 21.24
N ASN A 51 -7.58 1.56 20.64
CA ASN A 51 -7.51 0.28 21.34
C ASN A 51 -6.04 -0.17 21.37
N ILE A 52 -5.56 -0.58 22.52
CA ILE A 52 -4.17 -0.99 22.78
C ILE A 52 -4.16 -2.46 23.16
N TYR A 53 -3.25 -3.20 22.55
CA TYR A 53 -3.08 -4.63 22.80
C TYR A 53 -1.61 -5.00 22.95
N ASP A 54 -1.39 -6.10 23.65
CA ASP A 54 -0.11 -6.82 23.64
C ASP A 54 -0.25 -8.03 22.72
N LEU A 55 0.50 -8.02 21.61
CA LEU A 55 0.57 -9.11 20.65
C LEU A 55 1.77 -10.00 20.95
N ASN A 56 1.51 -11.27 21.28
CA ASN A 56 2.54 -12.30 21.34
C ASN A 56 2.74 -12.90 19.94
N ILE A 57 3.91 -12.71 19.35
CA ILE A 57 4.24 -13.19 18.00
C ILE A 57 4.85 -14.60 17.99
N SER A 58 5.10 -15.18 19.16
CA SER A 58 5.71 -16.51 19.27
C SER A 58 4.81 -17.58 18.64
N GLY A 59 5.37 -18.37 17.74
CA GLY A 59 4.66 -19.43 17.05
C GLY A 59 3.69 -18.98 15.95
N LEU A 60 3.60 -17.67 15.65
CA LEU A 60 2.83 -17.16 14.52
C LEU A 60 3.65 -17.21 13.23
N LYS A 61 2.99 -17.58 12.13
CA LYS A 61 3.58 -17.50 10.80
C LYS A 61 3.41 -16.06 10.27
N ILE A 62 4.53 -15.35 10.11
CA ILE A 62 4.54 -13.93 9.79
C ILE A 62 5.17 -13.72 8.40
N LYS A 63 4.49 -12.99 7.51
CA LYS A 63 5.06 -12.42 6.30
C LYS A 63 5.29 -10.92 6.54
N GLN A 64 6.50 -10.48 6.30
CA GLN A 64 6.84 -9.06 6.27
C GLN A 64 7.20 -8.67 4.85
N PHE A 65 6.54 -7.62 4.34
CA PHE A 65 6.80 -7.03 3.04
C PHE A 65 7.76 -5.85 3.17
N GLY A 66 8.66 -5.72 2.19
CA GLY A 66 9.29 -4.45 1.86
C GLY A 66 8.31 -3.51 1.12
N LEU A 67 8.74 -2.29 0.81
CA LEU A 67 8.04 -1.44 -0.17
C LEU A 67 8.64 -1.73 -1.55
N ASP A 68 8.22 -2.83 -2.14
CA ASP A 68 8.72 -3.41 -3.38
C ASP A 68 7.58 -3.87 -4.30
N LYS A 69 7.93 -4.48 -5.42
CA LYS A 69 6.94 -4.95 -6.39
C LYS A 69 6.06 -6.07 -5.82
N GLU A 70 6.60 -6.98 -4.99
CA GLU A 70 5.84 -8.05 -4.35
C GLU A 70 4.70 -7.47 -3.49
N TRP A 71 5.01 -6.49 -2.65
CA TRP A 71 4.04 -5.77 -1.85
C TRP A 71 3.01 -5.04 -2.72
N LEU A 72 3.47 -4.34 -3.77
CA LEU A 72 2.62 -3.55 -4.65
C LEU A 72 1.59 -4.43 -5.36
N ASP A 73 2.03 -5.53 -5.97
CA ASP A 73 1.16 -6.49 -6.67
C ASP A 73 0.14 -7.11 -5.70
N PHE A 74 0.58 -7.45 -4.49
CA PHE A 74 -0.30 -8.01 -3.47
C PHE A 74 -1.38 -7.01 -3.02
N VAL A 75 -1.03 -5.74 -2.84
CA VAL A 75 -1.99 -4.68 -2.49
C VAL A 75 -3.01 -4.48 -3.62
N VAL A 76 -2.55 -4.41 -4.88
CA VAL A 76 -3.43 -4.30 -6.06
C VAL A 76 -4.40 -5.48 -6.09
N ALA A 77 -3.90 -6.71 -5.94
CA ALA A 77 -4.73 -7.91 -5.97
C ALA A 77 -5.82 -7.93 -4.89
N ASN A 78 -5.51 -7.44 -3.67
CA ASN A 78 -6.49 -7.38 -2.58
C ASN A 78 -7.52 -6.26 -2.75
N ARG A 79 -7.12 -5.11 -3.31
CA ARG A 79 -8.03 -3.98 -3.53
C ARG A 79 -8.97 -4.22 -4.70
N ASN A 80 -8.53 -5.01 -5.69
CA ASN A 80 -9.33 -5.36 -6.85
C ASN A 80 -10.17 -6.61 -6.57
N GLU A 81 -11.49 -6.46 -6.46
CA GLU A 81 -12.43 -7.56 -6.18
C GLU A 81 -12.40 -8.69 -7.21
N LYS A 82 -11.86 -8.45 -8.40
CA LYS A 82 -11.76 -9.42 -9.49
C LYS A 82 -10.58 -10.38 -9.34
N LEU A 83 -9.55 -9.98 -8.61
CA LEU A 83 -8.33 -10.75 -8.39
C LEU A 83 -8.40 -11.43 -7.02
N LYS A 84 -8.79 -12.69 -6.98
CA LYS A 84 -8.81 -13.50 -5.76
C LYS A 84 -7.45 -14.19 -5.57
N PHE A 85 -6.41 -13.43 -5.24
CA PHE A 85 -5.14 -14.03 -4.86
C PHE A 85 -5.14 -14.43 -3.38
N ASN A 86 -4.95 -15.71 -3.13
CA ASN A 86 -4.88 -16.29 -1.78
C ASN A 86 -3.43 -16.66 -1.39
N VAL A 87 -2.45 -15.96 -1.97
CA VAL A 87 -1.02 -16.33 -1.91
C VAL A 87 -0.48 -16.40 -0.48
N TYR A 88 -1.00 -15.56 0.44
CA TYR A 88 -0.54 -15.51 1.84
C TYR A 88 -1.63 -15.90 2.83
N SER A 89 -2.61 -16.71 2.42
CA SER A 89 -3.72 -17.15 3.27
C SER A 89 -3.30 -18.03 4.45
N ASP A 90 -2.15 -18.66 4.35
CA ASP A 90 -1.57 -19.54 5.38
C ASP A 90 -0.71 -18.79 6.41
N TYR A 91 -0.58 -17.45 6.27
CA TYR A 91 0.10 -16.64 7.27
C TYR A 91 -0.88 -16.13 8.33
N ASP A 92 -0.41 -16.14 9.58
CA ASP A 92 -1.17 -15.64 10.73
C ASP A 92 -1.18 -14.09 10.76
N VAL A 93 -0.05 -13.48 10.34
CA VAL A 93 0.15 -12.03 10.39
C VAL A 93 0.86 -11.56 9.12
N LEU A 94 0.34 -10.47 8.53
CA LEU A 94 0.99 -9.75 7.45
C LEU A 94 1.43 -8.38 7.96
N ILE A 95 2.68 -8.00 7.68
CA ILE A 95 3.27 -6.72 8.08
C ILE A 95 3.79 -6.02 6.84
N GLY A 96 3.52 -4.74 6.69
CA GLY A 96 4.05 -3.94 5.58
C GLY A 96 3.55 -2.50 5.61
N THR A 97 3.95 -1.75 4.62
CA THR A 97 3.58 -0.35 4.46
C THR A 97 2.08 -0.21 4.16
N THR A 98 1.45 0.88 4.64
CA THR A 98 0.10 1.25 4.22
C THR A 98 0.15 1.87 2.81
N ALA A 99 -0.81 1.51 1.96
CA ALA A 99 -0.98 2.12 0.65
C ALA A 99 -2.03 3.24 0.68
N ASP A 100 -1.88 4.21 1.59
CA ASP A 100 -2.79 5.38 1.67
C ASP A 100 -2.38 6.41 0.61
N ASP A 101 -2.80 6.17 -0.62
CA ASP A 101 -2.48 6.95 -1.81
C ASP A 101 -3.66 7.75 -2.38
N LYS A 102 -4.68 8.01 -1.57
CA LYS A 102 -5.94 8.68 -1.98
C LYS A 102 -5.74 9.99 -2.77
N MET A 103 -4.54 10.54 -2.72
CA MET A 103 -4.23 11.84 -3.28
C MET A 103 -4.04 11.82 -4.79
N PHE A 104 -3.40 10.77 -5.31
CA PHE A 104 -2.97 10.70 -6.71
C PHE A 104 -3.38 9.42 -7.41
N SER A 105 -4.23 8.61 -6.79
CA SER A 105 -4.61 7.31 -7.34
C SER A 105 -3.40 6.49 -7.82
N THR A 106 -2.30 6.55 -7.03
CA THR A 106 -1.00 5.98 -7.44
C THR A 106 -1.10 4.49 -7.75
N ILE A 107 -1.86 3.76 -6.91
CA ILE A 107 -2.11 2.32 -7.11
C ILE A 107 -2.96 2.09 -8.36
N GLU A 108 -4.02 2.90 -8.59
CA GLU A 108 -4.87 2.80 -9.77
C GLU A 108 -4.09 3.12 -11.05
N ASN A 109 -3.17 4.09 -10.99
CA ASN A 109 -2.28 4.44 -12.11
C ASN A 109 -1.27 3.31 -12.41
N TYR A 110 -0.83 2.58 -11.39
CA TYR A 110 -0.02 1.37 -11.59
C TYR A 110 -0.84 0.25 -12.22
N GLU A 111 -2.01 -0.05 -11.69
CA GLU A 111 -2.92 -1.08 -12.20
C GLU A 111 -3.32 -0.83 -13.67
N SER A 112 -3.55 0.44 -14.03
CA SER A 112 -3.85 0.83 -15.42
C SER A 112 -2.62 0.89 -16.35
N GLY A 113 -1.42 0.59 -15.85
CA GLY A 113 -0.18 0.65 -16.62
C GLY A 113 0.35 2.06 -16.87
N PHE A 114 -0.29 3.10 -16.30
CA PHE A 114 0.17 4.49 -16.45
C PHE A 114 1.48 4.76 -15.72
N LEU A 115 1.69 4.13 -14.55
CA LEU A 115 2.93 4.19 -13.78
C LEU A 115 3.62 2.81 -13.76
N SER A 116 4.94 2.80 -13.90
CA SER A 116 5.72 1.59 -13.63
C SER A 116 5.75 1.26 -12.13
N ALA A 117 6.03 0.00 -11.75
CA ALA A 117 6.22 -0.38 -10.35
C ALA A 117 7.30 0.47 -9.67
N LYS A 118 8.40 0.78 -10.37
CA LYS A 118 9.49 1.62 -9.87
C LYS A 118 9.03 3.04 -9.56
N ASP A 119 8.27 3.67 -10.45
CA ASP A 119 7.77 5.02 -10.25
C ASP A 119 6.72 5.07 -9.13
N THR A 120 5.83 4.08 -9.09
CA THR A 120 4.82 3.91 -8.04
C THR A 120 5.47 3.82 -6.66
N ILE A 121 6.45 2.93 -6.49
CA ILE A 121 7.20 2.75 -5.24
C ILE A 121 7.96 4.04 -4.87
N ALA A 122 8.56 4.73 -5.84
CA ALA A 122 9.26 5.98 -5.60
C ALA A 122 8.29 7.09 -5.13
N ILE A 123 7.08 7.16 -5.68
CA ILE A 123 6.03 8.09 -5.23
C ILE A 123 5.61 7.75 -3.80
N LEU A 124 5.30 6.49 -3.51
CA LEU A 124 4.86 6.03 -2.19
C LEU A 124 5.92 6.25 -1.10
N ASN A 125 7.21 6.12 -1.43
CA ASN A 125 8.31 6.44 -0.51
C ASN A 125 8.37 7.91 -0.09
N ASN A 126 7.75 8.81 -0.84
CA ASN A 126 7.68 10.24 -0.47
C ASN A 126 6.45 10.59 0.35
N MET A 127 5.53 9.66 0.53
CA MET A 127 4.37 9.82 1.39
C MET A 127 4.70 9.39 2.82
N ASP A 128 4.04 9.98 3.81
CA ASP A 128 4.10 9.50 5.20
C ASP A 128 3.25 8.24 5.32
N VAL A 129 3.77 7.15 4.77
CA VAL A 129 3.16 5.84 4.80
C VAL A 129 3.62 5.08 6.03
N GLY A 130 2.70 4.74 6.90
CA GLY A 130 3.00 3.98 8.11
C GLY A 130 3.13 2.49 7.87
N ILE A 131 3.54 1.76 8.91
CA ILE A 131 3.53 0.29 8.92
C ILE A 131 2.21 -0.19 9.49
N GLN A 132 1.56 -1.09 8.79
CA GLN A 132 0.37 -1.81 9.24
C GLN A 132 0.72 -3.28 9.57
N ILE A 133 0.02 -3.81 10.57
CA ILE A 133 0.10 -5.18 11.04
C ILE A 133 -1.31 -5.74 10.95
N CYS A 134 -1.55 -6.65 10.02
CA CYS A 134 -2.83 -7.28 9.77
C CYS A 134 -2.84 -8.69 10.34
N LEU A 135 -3.69 -8.95 11.32
CA LEU A 135 -3.92 -10.28 11.86
C LEU A 135 -4.94 -10.99 10.97
N LYS A 136 -4.55 -12.15 10.43
CA LYS A 136 -5.29 -12.89 9.40
C LYS A 136 -5.97 -14.15 9.93
N SER A 137 -5.50 -14.72 11.04
CA SER A 137 -6.00 -15.99 11.57
C SER A 137 -6.57 -15.82 12.97
N GLN A 138 -7.45 -16.76 13.36
CA GLN A 138 -7.94 -16.84 14.73
C GLN A 138 -6.78 -17.04 15.71
N LYS A 139 -5.76 -17.83 15.33
CA LYS A 139 -4.56 -18.01 16.11
C LYS A 139 -3.84 -16.68 16.42
N ALA A 140 -3.78 -15.74 15.46
CA ALA A 140 -3.22 -14.41 15.72
C ALA A 140 -4.10 -13.60 16.68
N ILE A 141 -5.42 -13.68 16.56
CA ILE A 141 -6.36 -13.04 17.48
C ILE A 141 -6.25 -13.62 18.90
N ASP A 142 -6.10 -14.93 19.05
CA ASP A 142 -5.94 -15.59 20.36
C ASP A 142 -4.62 -15.21 21.07
N ASN A 143 -3.63 -14.76 20.28
CA ASN A 143 -2.35 -14.23 20.76
C ASN A 143 -2.38 -12.71 21.02
N LEU A 144 -3.53 -12.06 20.85
CA LEU A 144 -3.74 -10.63 21.05
C LEU A 144 -4.44 -10.38 22.40
N LYS A 145 -3.73 -9.86 23.37
CA LYS A 145 -4.29 -9.53 24.69
C LYS A 145 -4.68 -8.05 24.74
N PHE A 146 -5.96 -7.76 24.99
CA PHE A 146 -6.42 -6.40 25.23
C PHE A 146 -5.77 -5.79 26.49
N ASP A 147 -5.19 -4.61 26.37
CA ASP A 147 -4.62 -3.83 27.48
C ASP A 147 -5.64 -2.79 27.95
N LYS A 148 -5.92 -1.81 27.08
CA LYS A 148 -6.87 -0.72 27.38
C LYS A 148 -7.35 -0.04 26.11
N ALA A 149 -8.38 0.79 26.27
CA ALA A 149 -8.81 1.72 25.23
C ALA A 149 -9.02 3.12 25.82
N TYR A 150 -8.82 4.14 24.99
CA TYR A 150 -9.12 5.52 25.36
C TYR A 150 -9.69 6.30 24.18
N ALA A 151 -10.55 7.27 24.47
CA ALA A 151 -11.03 8.23 23.48
C ALA A 151 -10.03 9.37 23.32
N ILE A 152 -9.86 9.84 22.09
CA ILE A 152 -9.04 11.03 21.82
C ILE A 152 -9.90 12.26 22.09
N ASP A 153 -9.41 13.17 22.94
CA ASP A 153 -10.11 14.41 23.24
C ASP A 153 -10.17 15.35 22.02
N TYR A 154 -11.15 16.24 22.02
CA TYR A 154 -11.43 17.12 20.89
C TYR A 154 -10.27 18.05 20.54
N ARG A 155 -9.51 18.54 21.51
CA ARG A 155 -8.35 19.42 21.27
C ARG A 155 -7.24 18.67 20.56
N THR A 156 -6.98 17.44 21.00
CA THR A 156 -6.02 16.53 20.34
C THR A 156 -6.46 16.18 18.92
N VAL A 157 -7.76 15.96 18.68
CA VAL A 157 -8.31 15.74 17.33
C VAL A 157 -8.04 16.93 16.42
N LEU A 158 -8.29 18.16 16.90
CA LEU A 158 -8.04 19.37 16.11
C LEU A 158 -6.56 19.53 15.76
N LYS A 159 -5.67 19.33 16.75
CA LYS A 159 -4.23 19.39 16.54
C LYS A 159 -3.76 18.36 15.50
N LEU A 160 -4.20 17.12 15.65
CA LEU A 160 -3.87 16.05 14.69
C LEU A 160 -4.39 16.35 13.27
N LYS A 161 -5.59 16.93 13.14
CA LYS A 161 -6.11 17.34 11.83
C LYS A 161 -5.24 18.39 11.16
N ASP A 162 -4.75 19.37 11.92
CA ASP A 162 -3.84 20.40 11.41
C ASP A 162 -2.48 19.82 11.00
N GLU A 163 -1.92 18.93 11.81
CA GLU A 163 -0.67 18.24 11.51
C GLU A 163 -0.81 17.43 10.22
N ILE A 164 -1.86 16.60 10.13
CA ILE A 164 -2.13 15.78 8.93
C ILE A 164 -2.36 16.64 7.68
N LYS A 165 -3.00 17.79 7.81
CA LYS A 165 -3.19 18.72 6.68
C LYS A 165 -1.86 19.25 6.17
N LYS A 166 -0.93 19.60 7.07
CA LYS A 166 0.43 20.06 6.72
C LYS A 166 1.24 18.94 6.07
N ASP A 167 1.25 17.75 6.67
CA ASP A 167 1.93 16.56 6.13
C ASP A 167 1.41 16.24 4.73
N LYS A 168 0.09 16.31 4.55
CA LYS A 168 -0.57 16.07 3.27
C LYS A 168 -0.11 17.07 2.21
N GLN A 169 -0.13 18.38 2.51
CA GLN A 169 0.31 19.42 1.57
C GLN A 169 1.77 19.21 1.17
N TYR A 170 2.63 18.91 2.13
CA TYR A 170 4.05 18.63 1.86
C TYR A 170 4.25 17.41 0.96
N ALA A 171 3.50 16.32 1.21
CA ALA A 171 3.52 15.13 0.38
C ALA A 171 2.99 15.41 -1.04
N GLU A 172 1.91 16.24 -1.16
CA GLU A 172 1.35 16.68 -2.44
C GLU A 172 2.36 17.40 -3.30
N ASP A 173 3.05 18.38 -2.72
CA ASP A 173 4.04 19.19 -3.43
C ASP A 173 5.20 18.31 -3.95
N ARG A 174 5.71 17.41 -3.11
CA ARG A 174 6.78 16.48 -3.50
C ARG A 174 6.35 15.50 -4.59
N THR A 175 5.16 14.93 -4.44
CA THR A 175 4.62 13.96 -5.41
C THR A 175 4.37 14.62 -6.76
N SER A 176 3.82 15.84 -6.78
CA SER A 176 3.62 16.62 -8.01
C SER A 176 4.94 16.89 -8.73
N GLN A 177 6.01 17.23 -8.00
CA GLN A 177 7.35 17.38 -8.57
C GLN A 177 7.90 16.08 -9.15
N MET A 178 7.63 14.93 -8.50
CA MET A 178 8.05 13.62 -9.01
C MET A 178 7.30 13.22 -10.27
N ILE A 179 5.98 13.39 -10.29
CA ILE A 179 5.15 13.10 -11.47
C ILE A 179 5.62 13.96 -12.65
N LYS A 180 5.91 15.24 -12.42
CA LYS A 180 6.46 16.11 -13.46
C LYS A 180 7.79 15.54 -14.03
N LYS A 181 8.73 15.13 -13.18
CA LYS A 181 9.99 14.50 -13.60
C LYS A 181 9.80 13.18 -14.34
N ILE A 182 8.81 12.38 -13.94
CA ILE A 182 8.46 11.12 -14.62
C ILE A 182 7.93 11.41 -16.02
N ASN A 183 7.03 12.40 -16.16
CA ASN A 183 6.48 12.81 -17.45
C ASN A 183 7.55 13.40 -18.37
N GLU A 184 8.42 14.26 -17.85
CA GLU A 184 9.57 14.79 -18.60
C GLU A 184 10.50 13.69 -19.13
N ARG A 185 10.70 12.60 -18.37
CA ARG A 185 11.46 11.44 -18.83
C ARG A 185 10.72 10.67 -19.93
N LYS A 186 9.39 10.52 -19.82
CA LYS A 186 8.57 9.88 -20.84
C LYS A 186 8.56 10.72 -22.14
N ASP A 187 8.45 12.02 -22.03
CA ASP A 187 8.50 12.94 -23.19
C ASP A 187 9.88 12.94 -23.87
N ASN A 188 10.97 12.81 -23.08
CA ASN A 188 12.32 12.66 -23.61
C ASN A 188 12.66 11.23 -24.09
N SER A 189 11.73 10.29 -23.96
CA SER A 189 11.90 8.92 -24.50
C SER A 189 11.62 8.83 -26.00
N TYR A 190 11.14 9.91 -26.63
CA TYR A 190 11.12 9.99 -28.09
C TYR A 190 12.56 10.15 -28.60
N LEU A 191 13.06 9.10 -29.23
CA LEU A 191 14.30 9.20 -30.00
C LEU A 191 14.08 10.23 -31.10
N ASP A 192 14.83 11.34 -31.05
CA ASP A 192 14.90 12.25 -32.18
C ASP A 192 15.57 11.52 -33.36
N VAL A 193 14.74 11.01 -34.24
CA VAL A 193 15.17 10.25 -35.41
C VAL A 193 15.65 11.15 -36.56
N SER A 194 15.59 12.47 -36.42
CA SER A 194 15.93 13.45 -37.48
C SER A 194 17.36 13.32 -37.96
N ASN A 195 18.27 12.85 -37.11
CA ASN A 195 19.70 12.71 -37.39
C ASN A 195 20.16 11.26 -37.50
N LEU A 196 19.24 10.29 -37.46
CA LEU A 196 19.57 8.88 -37.58
C LEU A 196 19.68 8.45 -39.05
N SER A 197 20.68 7.60 -39.33
CA SER A 197 20.80 6.95 -40.65
C SER A 197 19.67 5.95 -40.85
N LYS A 198 19.36 5.61 -42.09
CA LYS A 198 18.37 4.58 -42.42
C LYS A 198 18.68 3.22 -41.76
N GLU A 199 19.95 2.89 -41.63
CA GLU A 199 20.41 1.67 -40.96
C GLU A 199 20.16 1.67 -39.48
N GLN A 200 20.36 2.83 -38.81
CA GLN A 200 20.06 3.00 -37.40
C GLN A 200 18.56 2.92 -37.11
N ILE A 201 17.74 3.50 -37.99
CA ILE A 201 16.25 3.42 -37.89
C ILE A 201 15.79 1.97 -38.05
N GLU A 202 16.36 1.22 -38.96
CA GLU A 202 16.02 -0.18 -39.20
C GLU A 202 16.43 -1.08 -38.02
N ASN A 203 17.57 -0.82 -37.39
CA ASN A 203 18.00 -1.53 -36.18
C ASN A 203 17.08 -1.25 -35.00
N ILE A 204 16.62 0.00 -34.82
CA ILE A 204 15.65 0.36 -33.78
C ILE A 204 14.33 -0.39 -33.97
N LYS A 205 13.81 -0.45 -35.20
CA LYS A 205 12.59 -1.22 -35.53
C LYS A 205 12.74 -2.70 -35.16
N LYS A 206 13.86 -3.33 -35.50
CA LYS A 206 14.13 -4.72 -35.14
C LYS A 206 14.17 -4.97 -33.66
N ILE A 207 14.72 -4.04 -32.88
CA ILE A 207 14.74 -4.12 -31.40
C ILE A 207 13.31 -4.03 -30.85
N ILE A 208 12.49 -3.10 -31.36
CA ILE A 208 11.09 -2.94 -30.93
C ILE A 208 10.29 -4.22 -31.26
N GLU A 209 10.41 -4.75 -32.47
CA GLU A 209 9.75 -5.98 -32.89
C GLU A 209 10.17 -7.19 -32.04
N GLN A 210 11.44 -7.29 -31.65
CA GLN A 210 11.92 -8.34 -30.75
C GLN A 210 11.37 -8.22 -29.34
N GLU A 211 11.25 -6.99 -28.80
CA GLU A 211 10.65 -6.75 -27.48
C GLU A 211 9.14 -7.01 -27.48
N GLU A 212 8.44 -6.70 -28.56
CA GLU A 212 7.01 -7.02 -28.73
C GLU A 212 6.77 -8.53 -28.81
N ASN A 213 7.58 -9.27 -29.58
CA ASN A 213 7.49 -10.71 -29.68
C ASN A 213 7.82 -11.42 -28.36
N ASN A 214 8.83 -10.96 -27.62
CA ASN A 214 9.16 -11.52 -26.31
C ASN A 214 8.04 -11.27 -25.27
N LYS A 215 7.31 -10.16 -25.37
CA LYS A 215 6.13 -9.93 -24.52
C LYS A 215 4.95 -10.82 -24.89
N GLN A 216 4.81 -11.20 -26.17
CA GLN A 216 3.75 -12.10 -26.60
C GLN A 216 4.02 -13.52 -26.12
N ASP A 217 5.28 -13.98 -26.19
CA ASP A 217 5.70 -15.29 -25.70
C ASP A 217 5.53 -15.43 -24.17
N ASP A 218 5.77 -14.36 -23.40
CA ASP A 218 5.54 -14.35 -21.94
C ASP A 218 4.04 -14.42 -21.58
N ILE A 219 3.16 -13.89 -22.43
CA ILE A 219 1.69 -13.95 -22.22
C ILE A 219 1.15 -15.34 -22.55
N ASP A 220 1.70 -16.01 -23.55
CA ASP A 220 1.26 -17.35 -23.97
C ASP A 220 1.74 -18.46 -23.01
N ILE A 221 2.80 -18.24 -22.22
CA ILE A 221 3.29 -19.18 -21.19
C ILE A 221 2.42 -19.12 -19.91
N GLU A 222 1.70 -18.03 -19.64
CA GLU A 222 0.81 -17.91 -18.48
C GLU A 222 -0.61 -18.47 -18.72
N LEU A 223 -0.92 -19.01 -19.90
CA LEU A 223 -2.25 -19.48 -20.28
C LEU A 223 -2.36 -21.02 -20.46
N ASP A 224 -1.27 -21.78 -20.26
CA ASP A 224 -1.22 -23.24 -20.21
C ASP A 224 -1.01 -23.71 -18.75
#